data_833a19b7f1054ad9a5d7a640b351796a
#
_entry.id   833a19b7f1054ad9a5d7a640b351796a
#
_cell.length_a   1.000
_cell.length_b   1.000
_cell.length_c   1.000
_cell.angle_alpha   90.00
_cell.angle_beta   90.00
_cell.angle_gamma   90.00
#
_symmetry.space_group_name_H-M   'P 1'
#
loop_
_entity.id
_entity.type
_entity.pdbx_description
1 polymer ?
#
loop_
_entity_poly.entity_id
_entity_poly.type
_entity_poly.pdbx_seq_one_letter_code
_entity_poly.pdbx_strand_id
1 'polypeptide(L)'
;MKGYEKRYEILRDILGEKGINIDEVKEKLKRQRIETPSWAYGDSGTRFYVFKQKGAARNVYEKLQDAGEVHKLTGVCPTVALHIPWDYTENWDQLLEYAKSLGIKPGAINPNLFQDDDYKLGSLCNPDRRIREKAINHILECIEIARKLGSRDISLWLSDGTNHPGQDDIRDRKHRLEESLKEVYKHLDDGMRLLLEYKFFEPAFYLTDIGDWGMAYLLSVKLGPKAMVLVDLGHHPLGTNIEQIVAYLIDEGKLGGFHFNAKKYADDDLTVGSINPYELFLIYNELVGAEEEGLKLDVAYMIDQSHNIKQKIEEMLQSVENIQKAYAKALIVDRRSLKKYQQEGDVVSAEKVLTDAFETDVMPIIYKAREEMGVPLDPISALRKSGYLEKIKKERS
;
A
#
# COMPACT_ATOMS: atom_id res chain seq x y z
N MET A 1 -26.34 1.67 -10.79
CA MET A 1 -26.74 2.40 -9.56
C MET A 1 -28.25 2.37 -9.29
N LYS A 2 -29.14 2.70 -10.25
CA LYS A 2 -30.59 2.56 -10.02
C LYS A 2 -30.94 1.15 -9.53
N GLY A 3 -31.72 1.05 -8.45
CA GLY A 3 -32.17 -0.23 -7.87
C GLY A 3 -31.14 -0.99 -7.04
N TYR A 4 -30.04 -0.33 -6.60
CA TYR A 4 -29.06 -1.00 -5.74
C TYR A 4 -29.64 -1.34 -4.36
N GLU A 5 -30.59 -0.54 -3.82
CA GLU A 5 -31.23 -0.84 -2.56
C GLU A 5 -31.96 -2.20 -2.59
N LYS A 6 -32.71 -2.48 -3.66
CA LYS A 6 -33.34 -3.79 -3.84
C LYS A 6 -32.33 -4.93 -3.90
N ARG A 7 -31.20 -4.72 -4.58
CA ARG A 7 -30.12 -5.72 -4.61
C ARG A 7 -29.45 -5.88 -3.26
N TYR A 8 -29.32 -4.79 -2.49
CA TYR A 8 -28.83 -4.84 -1.12
C TYR A 8 -29.71 -5.71 -0.22
N GLU A 9 -31.03 -5.52 -0.29
CA GLU A 9 -31.99 -6.33 0.48
C GLU A 9 -31.92 -7.81 0.10
N ILE A 10 -31.89 -8.13 -1.19
CA ILE A 10 -31.74 -9.50 -1.67
C ILE A 10 -30.43 -10.12 -1.15
N LEU A 11 -29.35 -9.37 -1.24
CA LEU A 11 -28.04 -9.84 -0.77
C LEU A 11 -28.02 -10.02 0.75
N ARG A 12 -28.72 -9.16 1.50
CA ARG A 12 -28.90 -9.31 2.94
C ARG A 12 -29.55 -10.64 3.31
N ASP A 13 -30.64 -10.99 2.60
CA ASP A 13 -31.36 -12.24 2.85
C ASP A 13 -30.45 -13.46 2.52
N ILE A 14 -29.79 -13.46 1.37
CA ILE A 14 -28.90 -14.55 0.95
C ILE A 14 -27.71 -14.74 1.91
N LEU A 15 -27.07 -13.66 2.33
CA LEU A 15 -25.94 -13.72 3.26
C LEU A 15 -26.40 -14.07 4.68
N GLY A 16 -27.58 -13.61 5.07
CA GLY A 16 -28.22 -13.94 6.34
C GLY A 16 -28.46 -15.45 6.53
N GLU A 17 -28.84 -16.17 5.46
CA GLU A 17 -28.96 -17.62 5.48
C GLU A 17 -27.62 -18.33 5.78
N LYS A 18 -26.50 -17.71 5.43
CA LYS A 18 -25.13 -18.16 5.76
C LYS A 18 -24.63 -17.68 7.12
N GLY A 19 -25.46 -16.92 7.86
CA GLY A 19 -25.09 -16.32 9.14
C GLY A 19 -24.18 -15.09 9.02
N ILE A 20 -24.09 -14.48 7.83
CA ILE A 20 -23.28 -13.29 7.58
C ILE A 20 -24.14 -12.03 7.72
N ASN A 21 -23.74 -11.14 8.62
CA ASN A 21 -24.43 -9.87 8.86
C ASN A 21 -23.93 -8.79 7.90
N ILE A 22 -24.71 -8.48 6.87
CA ILE A 22 -24.34 -7.49 5.86
C ILE A 22 -24.14 -6.08 6.43
N ASP A 23 -24.83 -5.72 7.53
CA ASP A 23 -24.68 -4.42 8.18
C ASP A 23 -23.32 -4.30 8.87
N GLU A 24 -22.80 -5.38 9.44
CA GLU A 24 -21.42 -5.40 9.96
C GLU A 24 -20.37 -5.28 8.83
N VAL A 25 -20.59 -5.96 7.71
CA VAL A 25 -19.75 -5.83 6.50
C VAL A 25 -19.71 -4.37 6.04
N LYS A 26 -20.87 -3.73 5.95
CA LYS A 26 -20.98 -2.31 5.59
C LYS A 26 -20.24 -1.41 6.58
N GLU A 27 -20.39 -1.62 7.89
CA GLU A 27 -19.68 -0.84 8.90
C GLU A 27 -18.17 -1.02 8.85
N LYS A 28 -17.66 -2.22 8.57
CA LYS A 28 -16.24 -2.45 8.34
C LYS A 28 -15.73 -1.69 7.12
N LEU A 29 -16.48 -1.68 6.01
CA LEU A 29 -16.13 -0.89 4.81
C LEU A 29 -16.07 0.61 5.09
N LYS A 30 -16.95 1.18 5.88
CA LYS A 30 -16.94 2.60 6.28
C LYS A 30 -15.72 2.96 7.13
N ARG A 31 -15.19 2.00 7.88
CA ARG A 31 -14.00 2.19 8.73
C ARG A 31 -12.68 1.94 8.01
N GLN A 32 -12.72 1.46 6.77
CA GLN A 32 -11.50 1.20 6.01
C GLN A 32 -10.63 2.45 5.92
N ARG A 33 -9.31 2.28 5.99
CA ARG A 33 -8.34 3.36 5.87
C ARG A 33 -7.31 2.93 4.83
N ILE A 34 -7.26 3.67 3.73
CA ILE A 34 -6.35 3.42 2.62
C ILE A 34 -5.46 4.65 2.49
N GLU A 35 -4.16 4.45 2.47
CA GLU A 35 -3.20 5.51 2.25
C GLU A 35 -2.88 5.62 0.76
N THR A 36 -2.87 6.85 0.23
CA THR A 36 -2.51 7.09 -1.16
C THR A 36 -1.09 7.67 -1.26
N PRO A 37 -0.31 7.30 -2.27
CA PRO A 37 1.04 7.82 -2.44
C PRO A 37 1.03 9.19 -3.12
N SER A 38 1.79 10.14 -2.57
CA SER A 38 1.91 11.49 -3.15
C SER A 38 2.42 11.47 -4.58
N TRP A 39 3.37 10.59 -4.87
CA TRP A 39 4.01 10.47 -6.17
C TRP A 39 3.08 10.03 -7.30
N ALA A 40 2.01 9.32 -6.99
CA ALA A 40 1.02 8.93 -7.99
C ALA A 40 0.23 10.12 -8.56
N TYR A 41 0.20 11.26 -7.89
CA TYR A 41 -0.48 12.48 -8.36
C TYR A 41 0.41 13.37 -9.24
N GLY A 42 1.74 13.18 -9.19
CA GLY A 42 2.72 13.93 -9.97
C GLY A 42 3.22 13.20 -11.22
N ASP A 43 3.99 13.87 -12.05
CA ASP A 43 4.77 13.28 -13.14
C ASP A 43 6.14 12.80 -12.64
N SER A 44 6.15 12.12 -11.53
CA SER A 44 7.33 11.59 -10.84
C SER A 44 7.16 10.10 -10.61
N GLY A 45 8.20 9.47 -10.19
CA GLY A 45 8.05 8.23 -9.45
C GLY A 45 8.23 6.96 -10.22
N THR A 46 8.77 6.96 -11.44
CA THR A 46 9.31 5.74 -12.01
C THR A 46 10.79 5.90 -12.32
N ARG A 47 11.51 4.79 -12.43
CA ARG A 47 12.91 4.74 -12.90
C ARG A 47 13.04 4.97 -14.40
N PHE A 48 11.93 4.95 -15.14
CA PHE A 48 11.87 5.23 -16.55
C PHE A 48 11.37 6.65 -16.82
N TYR A 49 11.59 7.16 -18.03
CA TYR A 49 11.00 8.40 -18.47
C TYR A 49 9.47 8.33 -18.42
N VAL A 50 8.84 9.35 -17.89
CA VAL A 50 7.38 9.43 -17.77
C VAL A 50 6.80 10.39 -18.79
N PHE A 51 5.65 10.06 -19.34
CA PHE A 51 4.86 10.97 -20.18
C PHE A 51 4.15 11.97 -19.28
N LYS A 52 4.45 13.26 -19.49
CA LYS A 52 3.83 14.32 -18.71
C LYS A 52 2.33 14.43 -18.99
N GLN A 53 1.54 14.55 -17.93
CA GLN A 53 0.11 14.77 -18.02
C GLN A 53 -0.26 16.20 -17.68
N LYS A 54 -1.11 16.83 -18.50
CA LYS A 54 -1.65 18.16 -18.19
C LYS A 54 -2.46 18.10 -16.90
N GLY A 55 -2.14 18.99 -15.96
CA GLY A 55 -2.80 19.06 -14.66
C GLY A 55 -2.24 18.12 -13.61
N ALA A 56 -1.18 17.35 -13.91
CA ALA A 56 -0.46 16.60 -12.88
C ALA A 56 0.10 17.53 -11.81
N ALA A 57 0.14 17.07 -10.56
CA ALA A 57 0.67 17.84 -9.45
C ALA A 57 2.19 18.06 -9.59
N ARG A 58 2.66 19.27 -9.31
CA ARG A 58 4.04 19.71 -9.50
C ARG A 58 4.84 19.82 -8.21
N ASN A 59 4.15 19.91 -7.09
CA ASN A 59 4.73 20.05 -5.76
C ASN A 59 3.85 19.36 -4.70
N VAL A 60 4.34 19.28 -3.48
CA VAL A 60 3.65 18.57 -2.39
C VAL A 60 2.26 19.14 -2.08
N TYR A 61 2.06 20.45 -2.17
CA TYR A 61 0.74 21.06 -1.91
C TYR A 61 -0.30 20.67 -2.95
N GLU A 62 0.08 20.67 -4.24
CA GLU A 62 -0.80 20.20 -5.31
C GLU A 62 -1.11 18.71 -5.21
N LYS A 63 -0.13 17.89 -4.78
CA LYS A 63 -0.32 16.46 -4.51
C LYS A 63 -1.30 16.23 -3.36
N LEU A 64 -1.17 16.98 -2.26
CA LEU A 64 -2.12 16.92 -1.15
C LEU A 64 -3.52 17.38 -1.56
N GLN A 65 -3.63 18.41 -2.43
CA GLN A 65 -4.91 18.85 -2.97
C GLN A 65 -5.64 17.73 -3.72
N ASP A 66 -4.93 17.01 -4.58
CA ASP A 66 -5.49 15.87 -5.34
C ASP A 66 -5.86 14.70 -4.43
N ALA A 67 -5.03 14.40 -3.44
CA ALA A 67 -5.31 13.39 -2.43
C ALA A 67 -6.54 13.75 -1.58
N GLY A 68 -6.69 15.02 -1.21
CA GLY A 68 -7.87 15.54 -0.53
C GLY A 68 -9.15 15.37 -1.36
N GLU A 69 -9.09 15.57 -2.68
CA GLU A 69 -10.22 15.32 -3.57
C GLU A 69 -10.57 13.81 -3.64
N VAL A 70 -9.56 12.92 -3.66
CA VAL A 70 -9.78 11.46 -3.57
C VAL A 70 -10.46 11.09 -2.25
N HIS A 71 -9.96 11.63 -1.11
CA HIS A 71 -10.59 11.37 0.19
C HIS A 71 -12.03 11.87 0.26
N LYS A 72 -12.28 13.09 -0.19
CA LYS A 72 -13.62 13.70 -0.25
C LYS A 72 -14.60 12.86 -1.06
N LEU A 73 -14.15 12.23 -2.15
CA LEU A 73 -14.98 11.42 -3.03
C LEU A 73 -15.16 9.96 -2.55
N THR A 74 -14.29 9.46 -1.69
CA THR A 74 -14.30 8.06 -1.24
C THR A 74 -14.62 7.88 0.24
N GLY A 75 -14.28 8.85 1.09
CA GLY A 75 -14.42 8.80 2.53
C GLY A 75 -13.41 7.88 3.26
N VAL A 76 -12.56 7.15 2.53
CA VAL A 76 -11.69 6.10 3.09
C VAL A 76 -10.19 6.32 2.88
N CYS A 77 -9.78 7.46 2.31
CA CYS A 77 -8.38 7.77 2.04
C CYS A 77 -7.87 8.96 2.89
N PRO A 78 -7.80 8.83 4.23
CA PRO A 78 -7.50 9.95 5.12
C PRO A 78 -6.00 10.28 5.22
N THR A 79 -5.12 9.47 4.62
CA THR A 79 -3.66 9.64 4.73
C THR A 79 -2.97 9.61 3.37
N VAL A 80 -1.83 10.31 3.31
CA VAL A 80 -1.00 10.41 2.10
C VAL A 80 0.45 10.14 2.47
N ALA A 81 1.06 9.13 1.86
CA ALA A 81 2.48 8.86 1.98
C ALA A 81 3.29 9.93 1.25
N LEU A 82 4.37 10.38 1.88
CA LEU A 82 5.29 11.37 1.32
C LEU A 82 6.63 10.73 0.97
N HIS A 83 7.25 11.18 -0.11
CA HIS A 83 8.55 10.70 -0.55
C HIS A 83 9.60 11.82 -0.49
N ILE A 84 10.63 11.65 0.31
CA ILE A 84 11.66 12.68 0.52
C ILE A 84 12.91 12.35 -0.32
N PRO A 85 13.40 13.28 -1.17
CA PRO A 85 13.11 14.72 -1.19
C PRO A 85 12.02 15.19 -2.16
N TRP A 86 11.29 14.32 -2.85
CA TRP A 86 10.29 14.74 -3.85
C TRP A 86 9.18 15.62 -3.29
N ASP A 87 8.86 15.46 -2.01
CA ASP A 87 7.82 16.20 -1.29
C ASP A 87 8.40 17.15 -0.24
N TYR A 88 9.68 17.51 -0.39
CA TYR A 88 10.34 18.37 0.57
C TYR A 88 9.70 19.77 0.61
N THR A 89 9.61 20.31 1.82
CA THR A 89 9.21 21.71 2.08
C THR A 89 10.01 22.25 3.26
N GLU A 90 10.28 23.54 3.27
CA GLU A 90 10.92 24.20 4.40
C GLU A 90 9.97 24.38 5.60
N ASN A 91 8.65 24.36 5.38
CA ASN A 91 7.65 24.62 6.40
C ASN A 91 6.67 23.45 6.57
N TRP A 92 7.10 22.49 7.38
CA TRP A 92 6.29 21.28 7.69
C TRP A 92 5.02 21.59 8.47
N ASP A 93 5.03 22.61 9.35
CA ASP A 93 3.84 23.01 10.11
C ASP A 93 2.76 23.56 9.18
N GLN A 94 3.14 24.39 8.21
CA GLN A 94 2.23 24.90 7.18
C GLN A 94 1.68 23.76 6.33
N LEU A 95 2.50 22.77 5.96
CA LEU A 95 2.06 21.61 5.21
C LEU A 95 1.03 20.79 5.99
N LEU A 96 1.28 20.57 7.30
CA LEU A 96 0.37 19.85 8.17
C LEU A 96 -0.99 20.54 8.30
N GLU A 97 -0.99 21.87 8.52
CA GLU A 97 -2.23 22.66 8.57
C GLU A 97 -2.98 22.65 7.23
N TYR A 98 -2.25 22.70 6.11
CA TYR A 98 -2.85 22.58 4.80
C TYR A 98 -3.51 21.20 4.58
N ALA A 99 -2.81 20.12 4.92
CA ALA A 99 -3.38 18.76 4.85
C ALA A 99 -4.65 18.62 5.69
N LYS A 100 -4.63 19.13 6.94
CA LYS A 100 -5.82 19.16 7.82
C LYS A 100 -6.98 19.93 7.20
N SER A 101 -6.73 21.04 6.52
CA SER A 101 -7.77 21.84 5.85
C SER A 101 -8.46 21.06 4.71
N LEU A 102 -7.79 20.07 4.16
CA LEU A 102 -8.30 19.15 3.13
C LEU A 102 -8.96 17.87 3.71
N GLY A 103 -9.01 17.75 5.04
CA GLY A 103 -9.54 16.57 5.72
C GLY A 103 -8.61 15.34 5.71
N ILE A 104 -7.35 15.53 5.37
CA ILE A 104 -6.33 14.46 5.31
C ILE A 104 -5.15 14.77 6.22
N LYS A 105 -4.24 13.82 6.36
CA LYS A 105 -2.97 14.01 7.06
C LYS A 105 -1.82 13.27 6.33
N PRO A 106 -0.57 13.69 6.52
CA PRO A 106 0.58 12.89 6.11
C PRO A 106 0.55 11.50 6.74
N GLY A 107 0.92 10.50 5.97
CA GLY A 107 1.05 9.10 6.34
C GLY A 107 2.51 8.68 6.43
N ALA A 108 2.86 7.53 5.83
CA ALA A 108 4.23 7.03 5.82
C ALA A 108 5.21 8.02 5.17
N ILE A 109 6.44 8.06 5.70
CA ILE A 109 7.56 8.82 5.11
C ILE A 109 8.49 7.83 4.42
N ASN A 110 8.79 8.08 3.15
CA ASN A 110 9.59 7.22 2.28
C ASN A 110 10.91 7.92 1.93
N PRO A 111 12.06 7.49 2.50
CA PRO A 111 13.37 8.01 2.13
C PRO A 111 13.78 7.58 0.73
N ASN A 112 14.32 8.49 -0.09
CA ASN A 112 14.88 8.16 -1.40
C ASN A 112 16.34 7.75 -1.25
N LEU A 113 16.62 6.46 -1.41
CA LEU A 113 17.96 5.87 -1.34
C LEU A 113 18.39 5.23 -2.67
N PHE A 114 17.81 5.65 -3.79
CA PHE A 114 18.00 4.98 -5.08
C PHE A 114 18.29 5.92 -6.27
N GLN A 115 18.18 7.24 -6.10
CA GLN A 115 18.40 8.19 -7.21
C GLN A 115 19.72 8.94 -7.14
N ASP A 116 20.41 8.94 -6.01
CA ASP A 116 21.69 9.62 -5.87
C ASP A 116 22.81 8.81 -6.53
N ASP A 117 23.67 9.45 -7.32
CA ASP A 117 24.77 8.81 -8.05
C ASP A 117 25.78 8.13 -7.11
N ASP A 118 25.92 8.61 -5.87
CA ASP A 118 26.75 8.00 -4.85
C ASP A 118 26.30 6.59 -4.48
N TYR A 119 25.02 6.27 -4.64
CA TYR A 119 24.45 4.95 -4.30
C TYR A 119 24.68 3.88 -5.38
N LYS A 120 25.50 4.16 -6.38
CA LYS A 120 25.84 3.23 -7.47
C LYS A 120 26.31 1.84 -6.99
N LEU A 121 27.02 1.76 -5.86
CA LEU A 121 27.47 0.51 -5.24
C LEU A 121 26.65 0.12 -4.02
N GLY A 122 25.48 0.71 -3.86
CA GLY A 122 24.57 0.56 -2.73
C GLY A 122 24.50 1.80 -1.85
N SER A 123 23.47 1.90 -1.04
CA SER A 123 23.27 2.95 -0.05
C SER A 123 23.73 2.49 1.34
N LEU A 124 22.89 1.80 2.09
CA LEU A 124 23.17 1.29 3.44
C LEU A 124 24.23 0.17 3.49
N CYS A 125 24.44 -0.51 2.38
CA CYS A 125 25.44 -1.59 2.24
C CYS A 125 26.72 -1.16 1.52
N ASN A 126 26.84 0.10 1.10
CA ASN A 126 27.98 0.61 0.32
C ASN A 126 29.32 0.28 1.00
N PRO A 127 30.37 -0.15 0.26
CA PRO A 127 31.70 -0.36 0.82
C PRO A 127 32.32 0.93 1.41
N ASP A 128 32.02 2.10 0.84
CA ASP A 128 32.45 3.39 1.39
C ASP A 128 31.56 3.78 2.60
N ARG A 129 32.19 3.88 3.76
CA ARG A 129 31.52 4.28 4.99
C ARG A 129 30.85 5.65 4.91
N ARG A 130 31.45 6.61 4.20
CA ARG A 130 30.89 7.96 4.05
C ARG A 130 29.54 7.94 3.32
N ILE A 131 29.43 7.04 2.33
CA ILE A 131 28.15 6.87 1.59
C ILE A 131 27.09 6.24 2.48
N ARG A 132 27.47 5.22 3.29
CA ARG A 132 26.52 4.65 4.28
C ARG A 132 26.06 5.69 5.30
N GLU A 133 26.97 6.52 5.81
CA GLU A 133 26.64 7.62 6.74
C GLU A 133 25.72 8.66 6.08
N LYS A 134 25.93 9.00 4.80
CA LYS A 134 25.03 9.86 4.02
C LYS A 134 23.63 9.26 3.95
N ALA A 135 23.50 7.98 3.63
CA ALA A 135 22.22 7.27 3.54
C ALA A 135 21.51 7.19 4.90
N ILE A 136 22.24 6.86 5.97
CA ILE A 136 21.72 6.86 7.33
C ILE A 136 21.19 8.24 7.70
N ASN A 137 21.98 9.30 7.51
CA ASN A 137 21.59 10.67 7.84
C ASN A 137 20.31 11.11 7.10
N HIS A 138 20.14 10.70 5.84
CA HIS A 138 18.90 10.97 5.11
C HIS A 138 17.69 10.27 5.73
N ILE A 139 17.84 9.02 6.18
CA ILE A 139 16.75 8.33 6.91
C ILE A 139 16.47 9.02 8.24
N LEU A 140 17.50 9.46 8.97
CA LEU A 140 17.32 10.22 10.23
C LEU A 140 16.60 11.54 10.00
N GLU A 141 16.90 12.27 8.92
CA GLU A 141 16.12 13.45 8.51
C GLU A 141 14.64 13.08 8.28
N CYS A 142 14.37 11.97 7.59
CA CYS A 142 13.01 11.49 7.38
C CYS A 142 12.29 11.12 8.68
N ILE A 143 13.00 10.57 9.68
CA ILE A 143 12.47 10.32 11.03
C ILE A 143 12.11 11.65 11.72
N GLU A 144 12.94 12.68 11.62
CA GLU A 144 12.61 14.03 12.14
C GLU A 144 11.39 14.65 11.45
N ILE A 145 11.27 14.49 10.14
CA ILE A 145 10.09 14.93 9.39
C ILE A 145 8.84 14.16 9.86
N ALA A 146 8.95 12.85 10.05
CA ALA A 146 7.87 12.02 10.57
C ALA A 146 7.39 12.48 11.95
N ARG A 147 8.32 12.83 12.85
CA ARG A 147 7.98 13.41 14.17
C ARG A 147 7.16 14.69 14.05
N LYS A 148 7.61 15.62 13.21
CA LYS A 148 6.91 16.91 12.99
C LYS A 148 5.51 16.71 12.42
N LEU A 149 5.34 15.73 11.55
CA LEU A 149 4.07 15.45 10.88
C LEU A 149 3.15 14.52 11.68
N GLY A 150 3.63 13.93 12.77
CA GLY A 150 2.89 12.92 13.53
C GLY A 150 2.72 11.59 12.78
N SER A 151 3.63 11.32 11.84
CA SER A 151 3.71 10.04 11.13
C SER A 151 4.44 9.01 12.00
N ARG A 152 4.00 7.76 11.94
CA ARG A 152 4.64 6.66 12.69
C ARG A 152 5.46 5.73 11.82
N ASP A 153 5.19 5.68 10.52
CA ASP A 153 5.76 4.69 9.62
C ASP A 153 6.86 5.31 8.75
N ILE A 154 8.05 4.73 8.83
CA ILE A 154 9.13 4.94 7.88
C ILE A 154 9.11 3.75 6.94
N SER A 155 8.70 3.96 5.69
CA SER A 155 8.66 2.93 4.66
C SER A 155 9.99 2.94 3.90
N LEU A 156 10.75 1.87 4.03
CA LEU A 156 12.11 1.79 3.54
C LEU A 156 12.25 0.74 2.44
N TRP A 157 12.33 1.21 1.21
CA TRP A 157 12.73 0.43 0.05
C TRP A 157 14.16 0.76 -0.35
N LEU A 158 14.97 -0.29 -0.63
CA LEU A 158 16.35 -0.18 -1.07
C LEU A 158 16.50 -0.78 -2.47
N SER A 159 17.11 -0.04 -3.38
CA SER A 159 17.50 -0.56 -4.69
C SER A 159 18.87 -1.21 -4.70
N ASP A 160 19.50 -1.33 -3.54
CA ASP A 160 20.81 -1.92 -3.35
C ASP A 160 20.82 -3.39 -3.78
N GLY A 161 21.88 -3.80 -4.48
CA GLY A 161 21.99 -5.19 -4.91
C GLY A 161 23.27 -5.53 -5.65
N THR A 162 23.42 -6.82 -5.96
CA THR A 162 24.57 -7.35 -6.73
C THR A 162 24.20 -8.67 -7.41
N ASN A 163 24.80 -8.93 -8.58
CA ASN A 163 24.58 -10.16 -9.34
C ASN A 163 25.57 -11.28 -8.98
N HIS A 164 26.76 -10.96 -8.50
CA HIS A 164 27.79 -11.96 -8.23
C HIS A 164 28.88 -11.43 -7.30
N PRO A 165 29.66 -12.33 -6.66
CA PRO A 165 30.70 -11.96 -5.67
C PRO A 165 31.84 -11.10 -6.21
N GLY A 166 32.01 -10.98 -7.54
CA GLY A 166 33.00 -10.10 -8.15
C GLY A 166 32.66 -8.62 -8.11
N GLN A 167 31.37 -8.28 -7.84
CA GLN A 167 30.96 -6.89 -7.66
C GLN A 167 31.24 -6.40 -6.23
N ASP A 168 31.05 -7.28 -5.24
CA ASP A 168 31.30 -7.00 -3.82
C ASP A 168 31.27 -8.33 -3.03
N ASP A 169 31.81 -8.37 -1.82
CA ASP A 169 31.61 -9.50 -0.92
C ASP A 169 30.17 -9.51 -0.39
N ILE A 170 29.41 -10.55 -0.74
CA ILE A 170 27.99 -10.65 -0.44
C ILE A 170 27.71 -10.68 1.09
N ARG A 171 28.59 -11.33 1.88
CA ARG A 171 28.43 -11.38 3.34
C ARG A 171 28.79 -10.06 3.98
N ASP A 172 29.80 -9.37 3.48
CA ASP A 172 30.15 -8.04 3.97
C ASP A 172 29.05 -7.02 3.65
N ARG A 173 28.45 -7.11 2.45
CA ARG A 173 27.26 -6.30 2.11
C ARG A 173 26.14 -6.49 3.14
N LYS A 174 25.81 -7.74 3.43
CA LYS A 174 24.78 -8.09 4.42
C LYS A 174 25.13 -7.54 5.80
N HIS A 175 26.38 -7.65 6.25
CA HIS A 175 26.82 -7.13 7.55
C HIS A 175 26.71 -5.60 7.59
N ARG A 176 27.16 -4.90 6.55
CA ARG A 176 27.03 -3.44 6.44
C ARG A 176 25.58 -2.97 6.45
N LEU A 177 24.69 -3.69 5.73
CA LEU A 177 23.25 -3.43 5.75
C LEU A 177 22.67 -3.60 7.16
N GLU A 178 22.96 -4.70 7.84
CA GLU A 178 22.52 -4.95 9.21
C GLU A 178 23.00 -3.89 10.21
N GLU A 179 24.28 -3.48 10.11
CA GLU A 179 24.86 -2.43 10.95
C GLU A 179 24.18 -1.08 10.73
N SER A 180 23.98 -0.70 9.47
CA SER A 180 23.34 0.55 9.09
C SER A 180 21.86 0.60 9.54
N LEU A 181 21.11 -0.49 9.35
CA LEU A 181 19.73 -0.60 9.81
C LEU A 181 19.63 -0.57 11.35
N LYS A 182 20.56 -1.19 12.06
CA LYS A 182 20.61 -1.10 13.53
C LYS A 182 20.85 0.33 13.99
N GLU A 183 21.68 1.09 13.30
CA GLU A 183 21.88 2.50 13.61
C GLU A 183 20.58 3.30 13.43
N VAL A 184 19.91 3.18 12.29
CA VAL A 184 18.61 3.80 12.05
C VAL A 184 17.57 3.41 13.11
N TYR A 185 17.48 2.13 13.43
CA TYR A 185 16.51 1.58 14.38
C TYR A 185 16.58 2.21 15.78
N LYS A 186 17.78 2.58 16.24
CA LYS A 186 17.99 3.25 17.54
C LYS A 186 17.31 4.61 17.64
N HIS A 187 17.06 5.26 16.52
CA HIS A 187 16.48 6.60 16.45
C HIS A 187 14.95 6.59 16.32
N LEU A 188 14.31 5.42 16.21
CA LEU A 188 12.87 5.32 16.19
C LEU A 188 12.27 5.53 17.57
N ASP A 189 11.32 6.43 17.70
CA ASP A 189 10.57 6.66 18.92
C ASP A 189 9.63 5.49 19.26
N ASP A 190 9.09 5.48 20.46
CA ASP A 190 8.04 4.54 20.82
C ASP A 190 6.79 4.82 19.98
N GLY A 191 6.24 3.76 19.38
CA GLY A 191 5.11 3.87 18.45
C GLY A 191 5.48 4.13 16.98
N MET A 192 6.75 4.47 16.67
CA MET A 192 7.23 4.48 15.29
C MET A 192 7.57 3.06 14.82
N ARG A 193 7.44 2.84 13.50
CA ARG A 193 7.80 1.56 12.87
C ARG A 193 8.70 1.80 11.67
N LEU A 194 9.62 0.87 11.44
CA LEU A 194 10.41 0.74 10.23
C LEU A 194 9.81 -0.39 9.39
N LEU A 195 9.23 -0.05 8.27
CA LEU A 195 8.64 -1.00 7.34
C LEU A 195 9.68 -1.36 6.27
N LEU A 196 10.16 -2.60 6.31
CA LEU A 196 11.17 -3.10 5.37
C LEU A 196 10.48 -3.68 4.16
N GLU A 197 10.62 -3.01 3.04
CA GLU A 197 10.10 -3.41 1.75
C GLU A 197 11.16 -4.21 0.98
N TYR A 198 10.77 -5.34 0.44
CA TYR A 198 11.64 -6.21 -0.34
C TYR A 198 11.26 -6.19 -1.82
N LYS A 199 12.23 -6.53 -2.68
CA LYS A 199 12.03 -6.65 -4.12
C LYS A 199 13.05 -7.62 -4.69
N PHE A 200 12.61 -8.58 -5.53
CA PHE A 200 13.49 -9.66 -5.97
C PHE A 200 14.55 -9.21 -6.97
N PHE A 201 14.27 -8.26 -7.87
CA PHE A 201 15.23 -7.61 -8.74
C PHE A 201 14.70 -6.26 -9.25
N GLU A 202 15.56 -5.48 -9.93
CA GLU A 202 15.32 -4.12 -10.38
C GLU A 202 15.64 -3.06 -9.28
N PRO A 203 15.91 -1.80 -9.65
CA PRO A 203 15.76 -1.24 -11.00
C PRO A 203 16.88 -1.52 -11.98
N ALA A 204 18.04 -2.02 -11.57
CA ALA A 204 19.24 -2.10 -12.40
C ALA A 204 19.63 -3.53 -12.83
N PHE A 205 18.68 -4.41 -13.09
CA PHE A 205 18.90 -5.78 -13.60
C PHE A 205 19.79 -6.65 -12.70
N TYR A 206 19.73 -6.47 -11.40
CA TYR A 206 20.41 -7.29 -10.41
C TYR A 206 19.44 -7.72 -9.31
N LEU A 207 19.81 -8.78 -8.59
CA LEU A 207 19.11 -9.19 -7.38
C LEU A 207 19.34 -8.15 -6.28
N THR A 208 18.28 -7.67 -5.65
CA THR A 208 18.39 -6.74 -4.54
C THR A 208 18.87 -7.42 -3.27
N ASP A 209 19.51 -6.69 -2.36
CA ASP A 209 20.00 -7.23 -1.10
C ASP A 209 18.88 -7.71 -0.17
N ILE A 210 17.69 -7.09 -0.27
CA ILE A 210 16.45 -7.55 0.37
C ILE A 210 15.56 -8.15 -0.73
N GLY A 211 15.95 -9.32 -1.22
CA GLY A 211 15.38 -9.91 -2.43
C GLY A 211 14.02 -10.57 -2.26
N ASP A 212 13.66 -10.93 -1.03
CA ASP A 212 12.42 -11.64 -0.74
C ASP A 212 11.92 -11.36 0.69
N TRP A 213 10.69 -11.81 0.96
CA TRP A 213 10.05 -11.65 2.26
C TRP A 213 10.83 -12.32 3.40
N GLY A 214 11.52 -13.44 3.15
CA GLY A 214 12.30 -14.15 4.16
C GLY A 214 13.50 -13.32 4.61
N MET A 215 14.19 -12.61 3.70
CA MET A 215 15.26 -11.69 4.06
C MET A 215 14.73 -10.47 4.82
N ALA A 216 13.61 -9.88 4.40
CA ALA A 216 12.97 -8.78 5.12
C ALA A 216 12.51 -9.23 6.53
N TYR A 217 11.92 -10.40 6.63
CA TYR A 217 11.53 -11.01 7.91
C TYR A 217 12.75 -11.22 8.83
N LEU A 218 13.82 -11.82 8.32
CA LEU A 218 15.07 -12.03 9.08
C LEU A 218 15.62 -10.72 9.65
N LEU A 219 15.66 -9.68 8.83
CA LEU A 219 16.11 -8.34 9.25
C LEU A 219 15.18 -7.76 10.30
N SER A 220 13.86 -7.87 10.12
CA SER A 220 12.88 -7.36 11.08
C SER A 220 12.97 -8.03 12.44
N VAL A 221 13.23 -9.33 12.48
CA VAL A 221 13.45 -10.10 13.73
C VAL A 221 14.74 -9.66 14.40
N LYS A 222 15.84 -9.50 13.65
CA LYS A 222 17.14 -9.08 14.20
C LYS A 222 17.14 -7.65 14.75
N LEU A 223 16.32 -6.78 14.17
CA LEU A 223 16.20 -5.37 14.60
C LEU A 223 15.33 -5.24 15.84
N GLY A 224 14.19 -5.93 15.89
CA GLY A 224 13.30 -5.90 17.03
C GLY A 224 11.84 -5.56 16.70
N PRO A 225 11.02 -5.23 17.72
CA PRO A 225 9.56 -5.12 17.56
C PRO A 225 9.09 -3.93 16.69
N LYS A 226 9.87 -2.86 16.57
CA LYS A 226 9.52 -1.70 15.72
C LYS A 226 9.80 -1.94 14.24
N ALA A 227 10.53 -3.01 13.87
CA ALA A 227 10.81 -3.37 12.49
C ALA A 227 9.81 -4.42 12.00
N MET A 228 9.16 -4.13 10.90
CA MET A 228 8.10 -4.94 10.29
C MET A 228 8.40 -5.16 8.81
N VAL A 229 7.71 -6.09 8.19
CA VAL A 229 7.81 -6.34 6.75
C VAL A 229 6.69 -5.61 6.02
N LEU A 230 7.05 -4.96 4.92
CA LEU A 230 6.10 -4.38 3.98
C LEU A 230 6.03 -5.26 2.73
N VAL A 231 4.82 -5.64 2.36
CA VAL A 231 4.54 -6.49 1.20
C VAL A 231 4.05 -5.63 0.05
N ASP A 232 4.91 -5.40 -0.95
CA ASP A 232 4.50 -4.82 -2.22
C ASP A 232 4.06 -5.94 -3.18
N LEU A 233 2.86 -5.82 -3.77
CA LEU A 233 2.29 -6.88 -4.61
C LEU A 233 3.03 -7.01 -5.95
N GLY A 234 3.65 -5.95 -6.43
CA GLY A 234 4.47 -5.91 -7.65
C GLY A 234 5.85 -6.55 -7.49
N HIS A 235 6.37 -6.64 -6.27
CA HIS A 235 7.75 -6.98 -5.97
C HIS A 235 8.06 -8.48 -5.87
N HIS A 236 7.31 -9.32 -6.58
CA HIS A 236 7.47 -10.78 -6.53
C HIS A 236 7.75 -11.37 -7.92
N PRO A 237 8.45 -12.51 -8.02
CA PRO A 237 8.43 -13.32 -9.23
C PRO A 237 7.01 -13.71 -9.62
N LEU A 238 6.77 -13.96 -10.91
CA LEU A 238 5.48 -14.49 -11.36
C LEU A 238 5.20 -15.85 -10.74
N GLY A 239 3.96 -16.04 -10.30
CA GLY A 239 3.52 -17.30 -9.67
C GLY A 239 3.88 -17.44 -8.17
N THR A 240 4.37 -16.37 -7.54
CA THR A 240 4.56 -16.37 -6.08
C THR A 240 3.19 -16.41 -5.39
N ASN A 241 3.06 -17.27 -4.38
CA ASN A 241 1.88 -17.33 -3.52
C ASN A 241 1.96 -16.22 -2.46
N ILE A 242 1.39 -15.04 -2.75
CA ILE A 242 1.50 -13.86 -1.89
C ILE A 242 0.60 -14.00 -0.66
N GLU A 243 -0.58 -14.61 -0.79
CA GLU A 243 -1.47 -14.86 0.35
C GLU A 243 -0.82 -15.77 1.40
N GLN A 244 0.02 -16.73 1.01
CA GLN A 244 0.80 -17.54 1.96
C GLN A 244 1.84 -16.69 2.70
N ILE A 245 2.54 -15.80 1.99
CA ILE A 245 3.50 -14.88 2.61
C ILE A 245 2.79 -14.01 3.65
N VAL A 246 1.62 -13.49 3.29
CA VAL A 246 0.80 -12.67 4.19
C VAL A 246 0.36 -13.46 5.42
N ALA A 247 -0.15 -14.69 5.24
CA ALA A 247 -0.55 -15.55 6.34
C ALA A 247 0.62 -15.83 7.31
N TYR A 248 1.80 -16.13 6.78
CA TYR A 248 2.99 -16.39 7.60
C TYR A 248 3.45 -15.13 8.36
N LEU A 249 3.48 -13.98 7.70
CA LEU A 249 3.86 -12.72 8.35
C LEU A 249 2.85 -12.28 9.42
N ILE A 250 1.57 -12.63 9.27
CA ILE A 250 0.54 -12.42 10.29
C ILE A 250 0.83 -13.31 11.51
N ASP A 251 1.05 -14.61 11.29
CA ASP A 251 1.33 -15.60 12.35
C ASP A 251 2.57 -15.24 13.17
N GLU A 252 3.61 -14.75 12.49
CA GLU A 252 4.86 -14.28 13.11
C GLU A 252 4.76 -12.87 13.74
N GLY A 253 3.61 -12.18 13.59
CA GLY A 253 3.42 -10.81 14.08
C GLY A 253 4.36 -9.80 13.43
N LYS A 254 4.71 -10.01 12.16
CA LYS A 254 5.68 -9.19 11.40
C LYS A 254 5.10 -8.53 10.15
N LEU A 255 3.83 -8.71 9.85
CA LEU A 255 3.18 -7.96 8.78
C LEU A 255 2.97 -6.51 9.21
N GLY A 256 3.70 -5.57 8.62
CA GLY A 256 3.64 -4.13 8.94
C GLY A 256 2.77 -3.33 7.99
N GLY A 257 2.74 -3.71 6.71
CA GLY A 257 2.00 -2.96 5.71
C GLY A 257 2.00 -3.61 4.35
N PHE A 258 1.24 -2.99 3.46
CA PHE A 258 1.19 -3.30 2.04
C PHE A 258 1.53 -2.07 1.21
N HIS A 259 2.14 -2.30 0.05
CA HIS A 259 2.03 -1.47 -1.12
C HIS A 259 1.15 -2.19 -2.15
N PHE A 260 -0.10 -1.76 -2.24
CA PHE A 260 -1.07 -2.34 -3.17
C PHE A 260 -0.87 -1.75 -4.56
N ASN A 261 -0.69 -2.63 -5.52
CA ASN A 261 -0.67 -2.37 -6.95
C ASN A 261 -1.12 -3.63 -7.72
N ALA A 262 -0.87 -3.67 -9.01
CA ALA A 262 -0.95 -4.87 -9.80
C ALA A 262 0.23 -4.93 -10.75
N LYS A 263 0.68 -6.13 -11.06
CA LYS A 263 1.74 -6.39 -12.03
C LYS A 263 1.29 -7.41 -13.06
N LYS A 264 1.93 -7.40 -14.20
CA LYS A 264 1.78 -8.43 -15.22
C LYS A 264 3.10 -9.12 -15.56
N TYR A 265 4.17 -8.37 -15.67
CA TYR A 265 5.49 -8.89 -16.04
C TYR A 265 6.56 -8.65 -14.98
N ALA A 266 6.62 -7.46 -14.46
CA ALA A 266 7.58 -7.03 -13.47
C ALA A 266 6.89 -6.03 -12.53
N ASP A 267 7.62 -5.08 -11.99
CA ASP A 267 7.08 -3.99 -11.19
C ASP A 267 6.39 -2.96 -12.10
N ASP A 268 5.21 -3.30 -12.53
CA ASP A 268 4.45 -2.52 -13.52
C ASP A 268 3.66 -1.37 -12.88
N ASP A 269 3.53 -1.32 -11.55
CA ASP A 269 2.78 -0.35 -10.75
C ASP A 269 1.37 -0.07 -11.30
N LEU A 270 0.68 -1.10 -11.76
CA LEU A 270 -0.63 -0.97 -12.37
C LEU A 270 -1.72 -0.75 -11.33
N THR A 271 -2.89 -0.30 -11.79
CA THR A 271 -4.09 -0.13 -10.98
C THR A 271 -4.36 -1.37 -10.13
N VAL A 272 -4.53 -1.20 -8.83
CA VAL A 272 -4.74 -2.30 -7.87
C VAL A 272 -5.83 -3.26 -8.35
N GLY A 273 -5.54 -4.56 -8.31
CA GLY A 273 -6.48 -5.61 -8.66
C GLY A 273 -6.87 -5.66 -10.15
N SER A 274 -6.19 -4.90 -11.03
CA SER A 274 -6.56 -4.86 -12.46
C SER A 274 -6.12 -6.09 -13.25
N ILE A 275 -5.10 -6.80 -12.78
CA ILE A 275 -4.54 -7.97 -13.46
C ILE A 275 -4.98 -9.27 -12.77
N ASN A 276 -4.84 -9.36 -11.45
CA ASN A 276 -5.23 -10.53 -10.67
C ASN A 276 -6.14 -10.14 -9.49
N PRO A 277 -7.42 -9.87 -9.73
CA PRO A 277 -8.34 -9.50 -8.65
C PRO A 277 -8.62 -10.67 -7.68
N TYR A 278 -8.43 -11.92 -8.10
CA TYR A 278 -8.62 -13.08 -7.23
C TYR A 278 -7.49 -13.18 -6.19
N GLU A 279 -6.24 -12.97 -6.57
CA GLU A 279 -5.11 -12.90 -5.62
C GLU A 279 -5.32 -11.80 -4.57
N LEU A 280 -5.75 -10.60 -4.99
CA LEU A 280 -6.07 -9.52 -4.05
C LEU A 280 -7.17 -9.94 -3.06
N PHE A 281 -8.19 -10.67 -3.53
CA PHE A 281 -9.23 -11.22 -2.67
C PHE A 281 -8.65 -12.26 -1.70
N LEU A 282 -7.78 -13.17 -2.14
CA LEU A 282 -7.16 -14.19 -1.29
C LEU A 282 -6.28 -13.56 -0.19
N ILE A 283 -5.55 -12.49 -0.52
CA ILE A 283 -4.78 -11.71 0.46
C ILE A 283 -5.72 -11.12 1.53
N TYR A 284 -6.82 -10.49 1.11
CA TYR A 284 -7.81 -9.97 2.05
C TYR A 284 -8.53 -11.09 2.84
N ASN A 285 -8.66 -12.29 2.26
CA ASN A 285 -9.19 -13.44 2.97
C ASN A 285 -8.33 -13.82 4.18
N GLU A 286 -7.01 -13.81 4.06
CA GLU A 286 -6.10 -14.07 5.18
C GLU A 286 -6.19 -12.99 6.26
N LEU A 287 -6.24 -11.72 5.86
CA LEU A 287 -6.38 -10.61 6.80
C LEU A 287 -7.70 -10.68 7.59
N VAL A 288 -8.82 -10.87 6.90
CA VAL A 288 -10.14 -10.96 7.54
C VAL A 288 -10.24 -12.23 8.39
N GLY A 289 -9.66 -13.34 7.94
CA GLY A 289 -9.62 -14.58 8.72
C GLY A 289 -8.90 -14.40 10.05
N ALA A 290 -7.74 -13.77 10.02
CA ALA A 290 -6.96 -13.47 11.22
C ALA A 290 -7.72 -12.54 12.20
N GLU A 291 -8.38 -11.49 11.68
CA GLU A 291 -9.20 -10.60 12.51
C GLU A 291 -10.38 -11.36 13.18
N GLU A 292 -11.05 -12.26 12.46
CA GLU A 292 -12.15 -13.08 12.99
C GLU A 292 -11.67 -14.13 14.02
N GLU A 293 -10.43 -14.59 13.92
CA GLU A 293 -9.77 -15.41 14.95
C GLU A 293 -9.32 -14.58 16.18
N GLY A 294 -9.52 -13.27 16.16
CA GLY A 294 -9.25 -12.35 17.29
C GLY A 294 -7.86 -11.74 17.28
N LEU A 295 -7.08 -11.91 16.21
CA LEU A 295 -5.78 -11.25 16.07
C LEU A 295 -5.98 -9.75 15.83
N LYS A 296 -5.20 -8.94 16.53
CA LYS A 296 -5.18 -7.49 16.32
C LYS A 296 -4.12 -7.16 15.27
N LEU A 297 -4.56 -6.91 14.07
CA LEU A 297 -3.68 -6.51 12.98
C LEU A 297 -3.41 -5.00 13.03
N ASP A 298 -2.13 -4.63 13.12
CA ASP A 298 -1.68 -3.25 13.00
C ASP A 298 -0.96 -3.06 11.66
N VAL A 299 -1.73 -3.09 10.58
CA VAL A 299 -1.26 -3.10 9.20
C VAL A 299 -1.54 -1.76 8.51
N ALA A 300 -0.54 -1.21 7.84
CA ALA A 300 -0.70 -0.06 6.96
C ALA A 300 -1.17 -0.51 5.56
N TYR A 301 -2.34 -0.02 5.14
CA TYR A 301 -2.91 -0.33 3.83
C TYR A 301 -2.60 0.80 2.87
N MET A 302 -1.43 0.75 2.24
CA MET A 302 -0.92 1.79 1.34
C MET A 302 -1.07 1.34 -0.11
N ILE A 303 -1.32 2.29 -1.02
CA ILE A 303 -1.24 2.07 -2.45
C ILE A 303 0.16 2.50 -2.91
N ASP A 304 0.79 1.71 -3.77
CA ASP A 304 1.95 2.14 -4.54
C ASP A 304 1.68 1.94 -6.02
N GLN A 305 1.40 3.04 -6.69
CA GLN A 305 1.19 3.05 -8.13
C GLN A 305 1.75 4.33 -8.74
N SER A 306 2.23 4.22 -9.98
CA SER A 306 2.74 5.35 -10.75
C SER A 306 2.32 5.17 -12.21
N HIS A 307 1.31 5.89 -12.64
CA HIS A 307 0.70 5.64 -13.93
C HIS A 307 0.86 6.81 -14.90
N ASN A 308 1.21 6.50 -16.15
CA ASN A 308 1.51 7.49 -17.17
C ASN A 308 0.43 7.64 -18.24
N ILE A 309 -0.54 6.71 -18.31
CA ILE A 309 -1.54 6.67 -19.37
C ILE A 309 -2.90 7.13 -18.87
N LYS A 310 -3.34 6.61 -17.74
CA LYS A 310 -4.60 6.99 -17.13
C LYS A 310 -4.50 8.37 -16.47
N GLN A 311 -5.64 9.06 -16.35
CA GLN A 311 -5.71 10.26 -15.54
C GLN A 311 -5.49 9.88 -14.05
N LYS A 312 -4.55 10.53 -13.41
CA LYS A 312 -3.96 10.12 -12.11
C LYS A 312 -4.99 9.97 -10.98
N ILE A 313 -5.91 10.93 -10.87
CA ILE A 313 -6.94 10.91 -9.82
C ILE A 313 -8.01 9.85 -10.13
N GLU A 314 -8.43 9.71 -11.39
CA GLU A 314 -9.38 8.68 -11.79
C GLU A 314 -8.84 7.27 -11.54
N GLU A 315 -7.57 7.07 -11.79
CA GLU A 315 -6.91 5.81 -11.51
C GLU A 315 -6.83 5.50 -10.02
N MET A 316 -6.50 6.50 -9.21
CA MET A 316 -6.50 6.35 -7.75
C MET A 316 -7.89 5.95 -7.25
N LEU A 317 -8.95 6.60 -7.73
CA LEU A 317 -10.34 6.24 -7.41
C LEU A 317 -10.68 4.80 -7.82
N GLN A 318 -10.17 4.35 -8.98
CA GLN A 318 -10.35 2.98 -9.45
C GLN A 318 -9.65 1.98 -8.53
N SER A 319 -8.42 2.27 -8.09
CA SER A 319 -7.67 1.43 -7.15
C SER A 319 -8.36 1.32 -5.81
N VAL A 320 -8.85 2.43 -5.26
CA VAL A 320 -9.61 2.45 -4.00
C VAL A 320 -10.87 1.59 -4.12
N GLU A 321 -11.61 1.71 -5.22
CA GLU A 321 -12.81 0.88 -5.44
C GLU A 321 -12.48 -0.61 -5.53
N ASN A 322 -11.39 -0.98 -6.20
CA ASN A 322 -10.97 -2.38 -6.30
C ASN A 322 -10.54 -2.96 -4.95
N ILE A 323 -9.86 -2.17 -4.12
CA ILE A 323 -9.54 -2.54 -2.73
C ILE A 323 -10.81 -2.74 -1.91
N GLN A 324 -11.80 -1.82 -1.99
CA GLN A 324 -13.08 -1.97 -1.30
C GLN A 324 -13.82 -3.23 -1.75
N LYS A 325 -13.80 -3.57 -3.06
CA LYS A 325 -14.41 -4.80 -3.59
C LYS A 325 -13.74 -6.06 -3.03
N ALA A 326 -12.41 -6.12 -3.02
CA ALA A 326 -11.68 -7.28 -2.50
C ALA A 326 -11.95 -7.48 -1.02
N TYR A 327 -11.92 -6.40 -0.23
CA TYR A 327 -12.24 -6.44 1.19
C TYR A 327 -13.68 -6.87 1.45
N ALA A 328 -14.67 -6.30 0.75
CA ALA A 328 -16.07 -6.68 0.89
C ALA A 328 -16.30 -8.17 0.58
N LYS A 329 -15.65 -8.69 -0.47
CA LYS A 329 -15.72 -10.11 -0.84
C LYS A 329 -15.10 -11.02 0.23
N ALA A 330 -14.00 -10.61 0.83
CA ALA A 330 -13.37 -11.36 1.92
C ALA A 330 -14.24 -11.37 3.19
N LEU A 331 -14.97 -10.27 3.47
CA LEU A 331 -15.87 -10.17 4.60
C LEU A 331 -17.13 -11.04 4.48
N ILE A 332 -17.49 -11.48 3.27
CA ILE A 332 -18.67 -12.32 3.03
C ILE A 332 -18.33 -13.80 2.79
N VAL A 333 -17.10 -14.21 3.07
CA VAL A 333 -16.71 -15.64 3.04
C VAL A 333 -17.43 -16.36 4.19
N ASP A 334 -18.13 -17.45 3.89
CA ASP A 334 -18.67 -18.37 4.91
C ASP A 334 -17.53 -19.17 5.57
N ARG A 335 -16.88 -18.54 6.54
CA ARG A 335 -15.70 -19.10 7.21
C ARG A 335 -16.03 -20.35 8.01
N ARG A 336 -17.27 -20.49 8.48
CA ARG A 336 -17.69 -21.70 9.18
C ARG A 336 -17.69 -22.91 8.24
N SER A 337 -18.26 -22.77 7.07
CA SER A 337 -18.26 -23.81 6.03
C SER A 337 -16.85 -24.05 5.49
N LEU A 338 -16.09 -22.99 5.25
CA LEU A 338 -14.70 -23.09 4.80
C LEU A 338 -13.86 -23.92 5.79
N LYS A 339 -13.88 -23.57 7.07
CA LYS A 339 -13.14 -24.27 8.13
C LYS A 339 -13.54 -25.75 8.23
N LYS A 340 -14.84 -26.02 8.15
CA LYS A 340 -15.37 -27.39 8.16
C LYS A 340 -14.80 -28.20 7.01
N TYR A 341 -14.92 -27.73 5.78
CA TYR A 341 -14.43 -28.47 4.60
C TYR A 341 -12.92 -28.64 4.60
N GLN A 342 -12.16 -27.64 5.07
CA GLN A 342 -10.71 -27.77 5.27
C GLN A 342 -10.35 -28.89 6.25
N GLN A 343 -11.08 -29.01 7.38
CA GLN A 343 -10.85 -30.06 8.38
C GLN A 343 -11.24 -31.45 7.87
N GLU A 344 -12.26 -31.54 7.03
CA GLU A 344 -12.72 -32.79 6.40
C GLU A 344 -11.86 -33.20 5.19
N GLY A 345 -10.96 -32.32 4.71
CA GLY A 345 -10.16 -32.54 3.51
C GLY A 345 -10.99 -32.47 2.21
N ASP A 346 -12.20 -31.89 2.27
CA ASP A 346 -13.04 -31.66 1.10
C ASP A 346 -12.59 -30.36 0.39
N VAL A 347 -11.52 -30.49 -0.38
CA VAL A 347 -10.88 -29.38 -1.09
C VAL A 347 -11.83 -28.71 -2.09
N VAL A 348 -12.66 -29.50 -2.77
CA VAL A 348 -13.60 -28.97 -3.78
C VAL A 348 -14.65 -28.07 -3.13
N SER A 349 -15.24 -28.49 -2.02
CA SER A 349 -16.21 -27.69 -1.29
C SER A 349 -15.59 -26.46 -0.62
N ALA A 350 -14.36 -26.60 -0.11
CA ALA A 350 -13.61 -25.46 0.45
C ALA A 350 -13.31 -24.41 -0.61
N GLU A 351 -12.81 -24.78 -1.78
CA GLU A 351 -12.57 -23.88 -2.91
C GLU A 351 -13.87 -23.21 -3.38
N LYS A 352 -14.97 -23.97 -3.43
CA LYS A 352 -16.26 -23.41 -3.81
C LYS A 352 -16.74 -22.31 -2.87
N VAL A 353 -16.51 -22.41 -1.56
CA VAL A 353 -16.85 -21.35 -0.61
C VAL A 353 -16.13 -20.04 -0.96
N LEU A 354 -14.84 -20.11 -1.30
CA LEU A 354 -14.04 -18.92 -1.69
C LEU A 354 -14.50 -18.36 -3.04
N THR A 355 -14.72 -19.22 -4.04
CA THR A 355 -15.14 -18.74 -5.35
C THR A 355 -16.55 -18.17 -5.33
N ASP A 356 -17.49 -18.73 -4.58
CA ASP A 356 -18.85 -18.19 -4.41
C ASP A 356 -18.80 -16.75 -3.79
N ALA A 357 -17.93 -16.53 -2.80
CA ALA A 357 -17.73 -15.20 -2.22
C ALA A 357 -17.08 -14.25 -3.22
N PHE A 358 -16.07 -14.71 -3.96
CA PHE A 358 -15.39 -13.89 -4.97
C PHE A 358 -16.30 -13.49 -6.13
N GLU A 359 -17.18 -14.36 -6.59
CA GLU A 359 -18.12 -14.10 -7.68
C GLU A 359 -19.32 -13.25 -7.25
N THR A 360 -19.56 -13.08 -5.95
CA THR A 360 -20.67 -12.28 -5.45
C THR A 360 -20.52 -10.81 -5.81
N ASP A 361 -21.56 -10.19 -6.38
CA ASP A 361 -21.60 -8.73 -6.62
C ASP A 361 -21.77 -7.98 -5.30
N VAL A 362 -20.68 -7.46 -4.76
CA VAL A 362 -20.63 -6.68 -3.52
C VAL A 362 -20.91 -5.18 -3.70
N MET A 363 -21.10 -4.72 -4.93
CA MET A 363 -21.34 -3.28 -5.20
C MET A 363 -22.54 -2.71 -4.46
N PRO A 364 -23.67 -3.44 -4.24
CA PRO A 364 -24.76 -2.92 -3.42
C PRO A 364 -24.37 -2.56 -1.99
N ILE A 365 -23.44 -3.33 -1.38
CA ILE A 365 -22.93 -3.05 -0.02
C ILE A 365 -22.06 -1.78 -0.04
N ILE A 366 -21.17 -1.69 -1.03
CA ILE A 366 -20.27 -0.52 -1.20
C ILE A 366 -21.11 0.75 -1.45
N TYR A 367 -22.14 0.69 -2.28
CA TYR A 367 -23.04 1.82 -2.51
C TYR A 367 -23.76 2.24 -1.24
N LYS A 368 -24.24 1.27 -0.44
CA LYS A 368 -24.91 1.58 0.84
C LYS A 368 -23.94 2.22 1.84
N ALA A 369 -22.71 1.73 1.93
CA ALA A 369 -21.67 2.33 2.75
C ALA A 369 -21.36 3.77 2.31
N ARG A 370 -21.20 4.01 1.00
CA ARG A 370 -20.94 5.34 0.42
C ARG A 370 -22.09 6.32 0.67
N GLU A 371 -23.34 5.87 0.49
CA GLU A 371 -24.53 6.67 0.79
C GLU A 371 -24.53 7.13 2.24
N GLU A 372 -24.31 6.22 3.18
CA GLU A 372 -24.29 6.53 4.62
C GLU A 372 -23.12 7.40 5.04
N MET A 373 -21.99 7.33 4.34
CA MET A 373 -20.86 8.25 4.53
C MET A 373 -21.11 9.63 3.88
N GLY A 374 -22.17 9.81 3.11
CA GLY A 374 -22.45 11.06 2.39
C GLY A 374 -21.51 11.31 1.21
N VAL A 375 -20.88 10.26 0.65
CA VAL A 375 -19.98 10.37 -0.50
C VAL A 375 -20.64 9.83 -1.78
N PRO A 376 -20.16 10.22 -2.97
CA PRO A 376 -20.75 9.77 -4.23
C PRO A 376 -20.76 8.24 -4.38
N LEU A 377 -21.85 7.69 -4.90
CA LEU A 377 -21.93 6.27 -5.24
C LEU A 377 -20.93 5.89 -6.35
N ASP A 378 -20.69 6.80 -7.29
CA ASP A 378 -19.70 6.68 -8.36
C ASP A 378 -18.72 7.85 -8.28
N PRO A 379 -17.58 7.68 -7.59
CA PRO A 379 -16.59 8.73 -7.40
C PRO A 379 -15.99 9.25 -8.70
N ILE A 380 -15.76 8.37 -9.70
CA ILE A 380 -15.17 8.79 -10.99
C ILE A 380 -16.14 9.68 -11.75
N SER A 381 -17.42 9.29 -11.85
CA SER A 381 -18.44 10.14 -12.48
C SER A 381 -18.62 11.47 -11.72
N ALA A 382 -18.53 11.46 -10.40
CA ALA A 382 -18.61 12.68 -9.59
C ALA A 382 -17.41 13.60 -9.85
N LEU A 383 -16.19 13.07 -9.89
CA LEU A 383 -14.98 13.82 -10.24
C LEU A 383 -15.13 14.49 -11.62
N ARG A 384 -15.55 13.74 -12.64
CA ARG A 384 -15.71 14.25 -14.01
C ARG A 384 -16.73 15.39 -14.09
N LYS A 385 -17.80 15.31 -13.28
CA LYS A 385 -18.86 16.34 -13.23
C LYS A 385 -18.50 17.55 -12.38
N SER A 386 -17.55 17.44 -11.48
CA SER A 386 -17.18 18.52 -10.54
C SER A 386 -16.48 19.72 -11.20
N GLY A 387 -15.92 19.52 -12.40
CA GLY A 387 -15.05 20.50 -13.06
C GLY A 387 -13.63 20.57 -12.47
N TYR A 388 -13.30 19.75 -11.49
CA TYR A 388 -11.98 19.75 -10.83
C TYR A 388 -10.84 19.49 -11.82
N LEU A 389 -10.99 18.49 -12.70
CA LEU A 389 -9.96 18.16 -13.68
C LEU A 389 -9.67 19.30 -14.65
N GLU A 390 -10.69 20.04 -15.08
CA GLU A 390 -10.52 21.21 -15.97
C GLU A 390 -9.89 22.39 -15.22
N LYS A 391 -10.22 22.56 -13.94
CA LYS A 391 -9.61 23.57 -13.06
C LYS A 391 -8.09 23.33 -12.96
N ILE A 392 -7.67 22.13 -12.53
CA ILE A 392 -6.24 21.83 -12.33
C ILE A 392 -5.44 21.86 -13.63
N LYS A 393 -6.02 21.48 -14.77
CA LYS A 393 -5.38 21.63 -16.09
C LYS A 393 -5.06 23.08 -16.42
N LYS A 394 -5.92 24.04 -16.03
CA LYS A 394 -5.68 25.48 -16.25
C LYS A 394 -4.67 26.05 -15.28
N GLU A 395 -4.71 25.64 -14.02
CA GLU A 395 -3.85 26.17 -12.95
C GLU A 395 -2.42 25.61 -13.02
N ARG A 396 -2.27 24.39 -13.55
CA ARG A 396 -0.99 23.64 -13.59
C ARG A 396 -0.41 23.52 -14.99
N SER A 397 -0.90 24.29 -15.96
CA SER A 397 -0.41 24.31 -17.36
C SER A 397 0.92 25.06 -17.47
#